data_e2a905cf09f7783ce56aa252fde7de3c
#
_entry.id   e2a905cf09f7783ce56aa252fde7de3c
#
_cell.length_a   1.000
_cell.length_b   1.000
_cell.length_c   1.000
_cell.angle_alpha   90.00
_cell.angle_beta   90.00
_cell.angle_gamma   90.00
#
_symmetry.space_group_name_H-M   'P 1'
#
loop_
_entity.id
_entity.type
_entity.pdbx_description
1 polymer ?
#
loop_
_entity_poly.entity_id
_entity_poly.type
_entity_poly.pdbx_seq_one_letter_code
_entity_poly.pdbx_strand_id
1 'polypeptide(L)'
;MEQELYVLQGEEFWIWLQLKVIADVGIIGKPNAGKSSLLAALTRAKPKIANYPFTTINPNLGVTYYDGKELTLADIPGLVEGAHKGVGLGDKFLRHIERCKVLLHLIDISEDDLFNVYKKIKFELSTYDKNLTKKKEIIFFNKSDLLEKIEITNKLKEFKK
;
A
#
# COMPACT_ATOMS: atom_id res chain seq x y z
N MET A 1 -10.74 6.49 64.82
CA MET A 1 -11.32 5.62 63.79
C MET A 1 -10.33 5.60 62.61
N GLU A 2 -9.46 4.59 62.59
CA GLU A 2 -8.55 4.36 61.47
C GLU A 2 -9.37 3.68 60.37
N GLN A 3 -9.44 4.34 59.19
CA GLN A 3 -9.98 3.70 58.01
C GLN A 3 -8.86 2.82 57.43
N GLU A 4 -9.04 1.52 57.53
CA GLU A 4 -8.23 0.57 56.78
C GLU A 4 -8.50 0.73 55.27
N LEU A 5 -7.49 1.22 54.54
CA LEU A 5 -7.46 1.21 53.09
C LEU A 5 -7.25 -0.24 52.61
N TYR A 6 -8.34 -0.89 52.17
CA TYR A 6 -8.22 -2.15 51.48
C TYR A 6 -7.61 -1.93 50.11
N VAL A 7 -6.35 -2.34 49.97
CA VAL A 7 -5.69 -2.42 48.68
C VAL A 7 -6.20 -3.69 47.96
N LEU A 8 -7.01 -3.52 46.95
CA LEU A 8 -7.41 -4.65 46.10
C LEU A 8 -6.19 -5.16 45.34
N GLN A 9 -6.01 -6.47 45.34
CA GLN A 9 -4.97 -7.12 44.56
C GLN A 9 -5.22 -6.88 43.06
N GLY A 10 -4.23 -6.38 42.32
CA GLY A 10 -4.33 -6.20 40.87
C GLY A 10 -4.39 -7.55 40.16
N GLU A 11 -5.12 -7.63 39.08
CA GLU A 11 -5.19 -8.80 38.22
C GLU A 11 -4.32 -8.58 36.99
N GLU A 12 -3.48 -9.56 36.63
CA GLU A 12 -2.65 -9.53 35.44
C GLU A 12 -3.25 -10.44 34.36
N PHE A 13 -3.44 -9.89 33.15
CA PHE A 13 -3.94 -10.63 32.02
C PHE A 13 -2.98 -10.55 30.83
N TRP A 14 -2.79 -11.64 30.13
CA TRP A 14 -2.14 -11.65 28.83
C TRP A 14 -3.15 -11.33 27.75
N ILE A 15 -2.94 -10.23 27.02
CA ILE A 15 -3.81 -9.80 25.91
C ILE A 15 -3.05 -9.91 24.60
N TRP A 16 -3.62 -10.64 23.64
CA TRP A 16 -3.11 -10.70 22.28
C TRP A 16 -3.73 -9.59 21.43
N LEU A 17 -2.91 -8.64 21.01
CA LEU A 17 -3.33 -7.55 20.13
C LEU A 17 -2.92 -7.86 18.70
N GLN A 18 -3.88 -7.95 17.79
CA GLN A 18 -3.63 -8.13 16.35
C GLN A 18 -4.00 -6.86 15.59
N LEU A 19 -3.01 -6.21 15.00
CA LEU A 19 -3.24 -5.07 14.11
C LEU A 19 -3.79 -5.58 12.77
N LYS A 20 -5.08 -5.32 12.48
CA LYS A 20 -5.75 -5.79 11.26
C LYS A 20 -5.60 -4.84 10.08
N VAL A 21 -5.46 -3.53 10.32
CA VAL A 21 -5.36 -2.50 9.29
C VAL A 21 -4.07 -1.73 9.48
N ILE A 22 -3.28 -1.59 8.41
CA ILE A 22 -2.03 -0.82 8.41
C ILE A 22 -2.28 0.57 7.82
N ALA A 23 -3.06 0.64 6.73
CA ALA A 23 -3.38 1.89 6.04
C ALA A 23 -4.76 1.83 5.38
N ASP A 24 -5.35 3.00 5.14
CA ASP A 24 -6.57 3.10 4.36
C ASP A 24 -6.30 2.82 2.88
N VAL A 25 -5.18 3.33 2.38
CA VAL A 25 -4.78 3.18 0.97
C VAL A 25 -3.37 2.60 0.89
N GLY A 26 -3.23 1.48 0.20
CA GLY A 26 -1.93 0.90 -0.18
C GLY A 26 -1.56 1.32 -1.61
N ILE A 27 -0.42 1.98 -1.78
CA ILE A 27 0.08 2.37 -3.11
C ILE A 27 0.93 1.23 -3.65
N ILE A 28 0.50 0.68 -4.79
CA ILE A 28 1.18 -0.41 -5.49
C ILE A 28 1.59 0.01 -6.91
N GLY A 29 2.51 -0.70 -7.53
CA GLY A 29 2.97 -0.45 -8.90
C GLY A 29 4.43 -0.83 -9.09
N LYS A 30 4.90 -0.83 -10.33
CA LYS A 30 6.30 -1.10 -10.68
C LYS A 30 7.30 -0.20 -9.95
N PRO A 31 8.58 -0.59 -9.83
CA PRO A 31 9.65 0.33 -9.44
C PRO A 31 9.64 1.57 -10.34
N ASN A 32 9.96 2.71 -9.77
CA ASN A 32 10.02 4.00 -10.47
C ASN A 32 8.69 4.53 -11.05
N ALA A 33 7.54 3.90 -10.78
CA ALA A 33 6.23 4.44 -11.17
C ALA A 33 5.88 5.75 -10.44
N GLY A 34 6.66 6.16 -9.43
CA GLY A 34 6.47 7.40 -8.69
C GLY A 34 5.70 7.27 -7.37
N LYS A 35 5.59 6.05 -6.82
CA LYS A 35 4.84 5.77 -5.58
C LYS A 35 5.30 6.62 -4.40
N SER A 36 6.59 6.62 -4.10
CA SER A 36 7.15 7.38 -2.98
C SER A 36 7.06 8.89 -3.20
N SER A 37 7.16 9.33 -4.47
CA SER A 37 6.96 10.74 -4.83
C SER A 37 5.53 11.18 -4.61
N LEU A 38 4.55 10.33 -5.02
CA LEU A 38 3.14 10.59 -4.78
C LEU A 38 2.83 10.64 -3.28
N LEU A 39 3.35 9.67 -2.51
CA LEU A 39 3.18 9.67 -1.06
C LEU A 39 3.72 10.96 -0.43
N ALA A 40 4.93 11.38 -0.81
CA ALA A 40 5.54 12.60 -0.30
C ALA A 40 4.75 13.86 -0.68
N ALA A 41 4.17 13.91 -1.88
CA ALA A 41 3.35 15.04 -2.32
C ALA A 41 1.99 15.13 -1.62
N LEU A 42 1.39 13.99 -1.26
CA LEU A 42 0.07 13.94 -0.61
C LEU A 42 0.16 14.16 0.90
N THR A 43 1.31 13.96 1.51
CA THR A 43 1.45 14.01 2.97
C THR A 43 2.08 15.33 3.43
N ARG A 44 1.50 15.96 4.45
CA ARG A 44 2.01 17.23 5.01
C ARG A 44 3.30 17.07 5.82
N ALA A 45 3.53 15.89 6.37
CA ALA A 45 4.74 15.55 7.12
C ALA A 45 5.60 14.60 6.28
N LYS A 46 6.94 14.60 6.53
CA LYS A 46 7.80 13.58 5.90
C LYS A 46 7.26 12.18 6.21
N PRO A 47 7.10 11.32 5.19
CA PRO A 47 6.68 9.94 5.41
C PRO A 47 7.57 9.27 6.46
N LYS A 48 6.96 8.58 7.40
CA LYS A 48 7.69 7.85 8.43
C LYS A 48 7.84 6.39 8.01
N ILE A 49 9.06 5.87 8.13
CA ILE A 49 9.30 4.43 8.02
C ILE A 49 8.71 3.77 9.25
N ALA A 50 7.71 2.93 9.06
CA ALA A 50 7.10 2.20 10.17
C ALA A 50 7.82 0.88 10.38
N ASN A 51 8.49 0.76 11.51
CA ASN A 51 9.14 -0.49 11.93
C ASN A 51 8.09 -1.42 12.55
N TYR A 52 7.55 -2.31 11.74
CA TYR A 52 6.70 -3.38 12.25
C TYR A 52 7.55 -4.58 12.64
N PRO A 53 7.41 -5.13 13.87
CA PRO A 53 8.28 -6.21 14.39
C PRO A 53 8.23 -7.51 13.57
N PHE A 54 7.32 -7.60 12.59
CA PHE A 54 7.12 -8.80 11.77
C PHE A 54 7.54 -8.61 10.30
N THR A 55 8.22 -7.50 9.96
CA THR A 55 8.55 -7.16 8.57
C THR A 55 10.01 -6.81 8.40
N THR A 56 10.64 -7.39 7.38
CA THR A 56 12.00 -7.03 6.94
C THR A 56 12.00 -5.85 5.97
N ILE A 57 10.84 -5.53 5.39
CA ILE A 57 10.62 -4.36 4.54
C ILE A 57 9.59 -3.50 5.23
N ASN A 58 9.97 -2.30 5.59
CA ASN A 58 9.11 -1.37 6.27
C ASN A 58 8.40 -0.48 5.24
N PRO A 59 7.07 -0.44 5.22
CA PRO A 59 6.35 0.49 4.37
C PRO A 59 6.61 1.93 4.81
N ASN A 60 6.70 2.84 3.85
CA ASN A 60 6.66 4.26 4.15
C ASN A 60 5.20 4.66 4.37
N LEU A 61 4.89 5.15 5.55
CA LEU A 61 3.55 5.63 5.88
C LEU A 61 3.48 7.14 5.80
N GLY A 62 2.38 7.63 5.27
CA GLY A 62 2.05 9.03 5.23
C GLY A 62 0.60 9.26 5.64
N VAL A 63 0.34 10.40 6.25
CA VAL A 63 -0.99 10.81 6.66
C VAL A 63 -1.38 12.05 5.88
N THR A 64 -2.58 12.03 5.33
CA THR A 64 -3.21 13.18 4.68
C THR A 64 -4.60 13.40 5.24
N TYR A 65 -5.16 14.60 5.00
CA TYR A 65 -6.49 14.97 5.46
C TYR A 65 -7.34 15.38 4.26
N TYR A 66 -8.52 14.82 4.18
CA TYR A 66 -9.51 15.16 3.18
C TYR A 66 -10.89 15.28 3.84
N ASP A 67 -11.56 16.40 3.65
CA ASP A 67 -12.88 16.70 4.21
C ASP A 67 -12.96 16.42 5.73
N GLY A 68 -11.94 16.90 6.47
CA GLY A 68 -11.86 16.72 7.93
C GLY A 68 -11.53 15.30 8.39
N LYS A 69 -11.36 14.35 7.47
CA LYS A 69 -11.03 12.95 7.78
C LYS A 69 -9.55 12.69 7.54
N GLU A 70 -8.96 11.96 8.47
CA GLU A 70 -7.60 11.46 8.33
C GLU A 70 -7.59 10.23 7.43
N LEU A 71 -6.64 10.18 6.48
CA LEU A 71 -6.38 9.06 5.60
C LEU A 71 -4.91 8.66 5.73
N THR A 72 -4.68 7.40 6.07
CA THR A 72 -3.33 6.81 6.11
C THR A 72 -3.03 6.14 4.78
N LEU A 73 -1.90 6.52 4.17
CA LEU A 73 -1.38 5.93 2.94
C LEU A 73 -0.11 5.14 3.25
N ALA A 74 0.06 4.00 2.58
CA ALA A 74 1.28 3.19 2.66
C ALA A 74 1.90 3.06 1.27
N ASP A 75 3.14 3.53 1.10
CA ASP A 75 3.95 3.14 -0.05
C ASP A 75 4.47 1.74 0.22
N ILE A 76 4.00 0.80 -0.57
CA ILE A 76 4.35 -0.60 -0.42
C ILE A 76 5.44 -0.92 -1.44
N PRO A 77 6.73 -0.93 -1.05
CA PRO A 77 7.84 -1.21 -1.95
C PRO A 77 7.85 -2.69 -2.34
N GLY A 78 8.22 -3.01 -3.56
CA GLY A 78 8.68 -4.36 -3.88
C GLY A 78 7.75 -5.31 -4.62
N LEU A 79 6.70 -4.84 -5.32
CA LEU A 79 6.17 -5.64 -6.44
C LEU A 79 7.18 -5.58 -7.60
N VAL A 80 8.23 -6.41 -7.50
CA VAL A 80 9.25 -6.59 -8.54
C VAL A 80 8.97 -7.92 -9.22
N GLU A 81 9.12 -7.97 -10.54
CA GLU A 81 9.02 -9.22 -11.30
C GLU A 81 9.81 -10.34 -10.60
N GLY A 82 9.10 -11.40 -10.20
CA GLY A 82 9.71 -12.55 -9.54
C GLY A 82 9.75 -12.51 -8.01
N ALA A 83 9.08 -11.58 -7.35
CA ALA A 83 8.96 -11.57 -5.88
C ALA A 83 8.42 -12.89 -5.30
N HIS A 84 7.63 -13.63 -6.09
CA HIS A 84 7.14 -14.98 -5.76
C HIS A 84 8.21 -16.08 -5.86
N LYS A 85 9.37 -15.82 -6.53
CA LYS A 85 10.46 -16.80 -6.73
C LYS A 85 11.54 -16.74 -5.67
N GLY A 86 11.55 -15.75 -4.81
CA GLY A 86 12.63 -15.48 -3.86
C GLY A 86 12.18 -15.58 -2.41
N VAL A 87 12.78 -16.50 -1.74
CA VAL A 87 12.95 -16.70 -0.30
C VAL A 87 12.48 -15.52 0.56
N GLY A 88 11.21 -15.59 1.03
CA GLY A 88 10.77 -14.86 2.23
C GLY A 88 10.44 -13.36 2.11
N LEU A 89 10.76 -12.67 1.00
CA LEU A 89 10.46 -11.25 0.84
C LEU A 89 9.01 -11.01 0.39
N GLY A 90 8.50 -11.85 -0.52
CA GLY A 90 7.16 -11.72 -1.11
C GLY A 90 6.04 -11.84 -0.07
N ASP A 91 6.11 -12.85 0.80
CA ASP A 91 5.07 -13.13 1.79
C ASP A 91 4.87 -12.01 2.81
N LYS A 92 5.96 -11.41 3.27
CA LYS A 92 5.91 -10.32 4.26
C LYS A 92 5.32 -9.04 3.67
N PHE A 93 5.68 -8.75 2.43
CA PHE A 93 5.20 -7.62 1.67
C PHE A 93 3.68 -7.70 1.38
N LEU A 94 3.22 -8.86 0.96
CA LEU A 94 1.83 -9.08 0.59
C LEU A 94 0.88 -9.03 1.78
N ARG A 95 1.37 -9.32 3.00
CA ARG A 95 0.64 -9.07 4.25
C ARG A 95 0.35 -7.57 4.49
N HIS A 96 1.19 -6.66 3.97
CA HIS A 96 0.89 -5.23 4.04
C HIS A 96 -0.26 -4.85 3.11
N ILE A 97 -0.27 -5.38 1.88
CA ILE A 97 -1.37 -5.18 0.94
C ILE A 97 -2.68 -5.72 1.51
N GLU A 98 -2.65 -6.92 2.10
CA GLU A 98 -3.82 -7.52 2.75
C GLU A 98 -4.47 -6.60 3.78
N ARG A 99 -3.64 -5.85 4.51
CA ARG A 99 -4.06 -4.94 5.58
C ARG A 99 -4.41 -3.53 5.13
N CYS A 100 -4.42 -3.24 3.83
CA CYS A 100 -4.95 -1.99 3.28
C CYS A 100 -6.43 -2.14 2.93
N LYS A 101 -7.23 -1.07 3.10
CA LYS A 101 -8.65 -1.10 2.74
C LYS A 101 -8.87 -1.01 1.22
N VAL A 102 -8.09 -0.15 0.56
CA VAL A 102 -8.16 0.11 -0.89
C VAL A 102 -6.74 0.09 -1.45
N LEU A 103 -6.58 -0.33 -2.70
CA LEU A 103 -5.32 -0.28 -3.42
C LEU A 103 -5.34 0.87 -4.43
N LEU A 104 -4.30 1.68 -4.44
CA LEU A 104 -4.00 2.66 -5.48
C LEU A 104 -2.90 2.09 -6.36
N HIS A 105 -3.28 1.62 -7.56
CA HIS A 105 -2.33 1.06 -8.52
C HIS A 105 -1.78 2.17 -9.41
N LEU A 106 -0.53 2.53 -9.16
CA LEU A 106 0.17 3.56 -9.88
C LEU A 106 0.89 2.98 -11.09
N ILE A 107 0.53 3.44 -12.28
CA ILE A 107 1.11 3.02 -13.56
C ILE A 107 1.79 4.24 -14.21
N ASP A 108 3.03 4.06 -14.65
CA ASP A 108 3.72 5.04 -15.46
C ASP A 108 3.12 5.05 -16.87
N ILE A 109 2.51 6.17 -17.28
CA ILE A 109 1.85 6.27 -18.58
C ILE A 109 2.82 6.23 -19.78
N SER A 110 4.12 6.46 -19.53
CA SER A 110 5.15 6.39 -20.56
C SER A 110 5.52 4.95 -20.97
N GLU A 111 5.11 3.94 -20.19
CA GLU A 111 5.32 2.52 -20.52
C GLU A 111 4.65 2.17 -21.87
N ASP A 112 5.29 1.32 -22.67
CA ASP A 112 4.80 0.97 -24.02
C ASP A 112 3.47 0.21 -23.97
N ASP A 113 3.32 -0.74 -23.05
CA ASP A 113 2.13 -1.57 -22.89
C ASP A 113 1.59 -1.48 -21.46
N LEU A 114 0.67 -0.52 -21.25
CA LEU A 114 0.05 -0.26 -19.96
C LEU A 114 -0.75 -1.46 -19.45
N PHE A 115 -1.40 -2.21 -20.36
CA PHE A 115 -2.23 -3.34 -19.99
C PHE A 115 -1.39 -4.53 -19.51
N ASN A 116 -0.26 -4.77 -20.15
CA ASN A 116 0.68 -5.80 -19.70
C ASN A 116 1.31 -5.45 -18.35
N VAL A 117 1.66 -4.17 -18.14
CA VAL A 117 2.13 -3.69 -16.84
C VAL A 117 1.10 -3.95 -15.75
N TYR A 118 -0.15 -3.58 -15.99
CA TYR A 118 -1.27 -3.85 -15.08
C TYR A 118 -1.45 -5.35 -14.81
N LYS A 119 -1.49 -6.17 -15.86
CA LYS A 119 -1.65 -7.62 -15.74
C LYS A 119 -0.55 -8.28 -14.93
N LYS A 120 0.70 -7.88 -15.11
CA LYS A 120 1.83 -8.42 -14.35
C LYS A 120 1.64 -8.23 -12.85
N ILE A 121 1.29 -7.03 -12.42
CA ILE A 121 1.02 -6.73 -11.01
C ILE A 121 -0.19 -7.54 -10.49
N LYS A 122 -1.26 -7.62 -11.25
CA LYS A 122 -2.44 -8.43 -10.88
C LYS A 122 -2.11 -9.91 -10.77
N PHE A 123 -1.28 -10.41 -11.68
CA PHE A 123 -0.82 -11.80 -11.65
C PHE A 123 -0.01 -12.09 -10.38
N GLU A 124 0.93 -11.21 -10.02
CA GLU A 124 1.71 -11.35 -8.79
C GLU A 124 0.81 -11.38 -7.54
N LEU A 125 -0.15 -10.45 -7.46
CA LEU A 125 -1.13 -10.45 -6.38
C LEU A 125 -1.94 -11.75 -6.32
N SER A 126 -2.37 -12.25 -7.48
CA SER A 126 -3.17 -13.48 -7.58
C SER A 126 -2.40 -14.74 -7.22
N THR A 127 -1.09 -14.75 -7.51
CA THR A 127 -0.22 -15.90 -7.22
C THR A 127 -0.02 -16.06 -5.71
N TYR A 128 -0.05 -14.95 -4.99
CA TYR A 128 0.07 -14.99 -3.53
C TYR A 128 -1.27 -15.31 -2.86
N ASP A 129 -2.30 -14.51 -3.10
CA ASP A 129 -3.64 -14.74 -2.59
C ASP A 129 -4.69 -14.18 -3.58
N LYS A 130 -5.56 -15.07 -4.05
CA LYS A 130 -6.68 -14.69 -4.93
C LYS A 130 -7.60 -13.63 -4.33
N ASN A 131 -7.66 -13.51 -3.01
CA ASN A 131 -8.47 -12.49 -2.36
C ASN A 131 -7.90 -11.08 -2.54
N LEU A 132 -6.59 -10.94 -2.75
CA LEU A 132 -5.98 -9.62 -3.01
C LEU A 132 -6.45 -9.03 -4.34
N THR A 133 -6.74 -9.86 -5.33
CA THR A 133 -7.26 -9.38 -6.63
C THR A 133 -8.70 -8.86 -6.55
N LYS A 134 -9.43 -9.23 -5.51
CA LYS A 134 -10.82 -8.79 -5.25
C LYS A 134 -10.89 -7.48 -4.47
N LYS A 135 -9.76 -7.01 -3.94
CA LYS A 135 -9.72 -5.73 -3.22
C LYS A 135 -10.16 -4.59 -4.14
N LYS A 136 -10.83 -3.61 -3.55
CA LYS A 136 -11.16 -2.37 -4.24
C LYS A 136 -9.87 -1.71 -4.71
N GLU A 137 -9.79 -1.43 -6.01
CA GLU A 137 -8.62 -0.90 -6.68
C GLU A 137 -8.96 0.36 -7.46
N ILE A 138 -8.10 1.34 -7.40
CA ILE A 138 -8.15 2.56 -8.21
C ILE A 138 -6.88 2.59 -9.04
N ILE A 139 -7.01 2.67 -10.36
CA ILE A 139 -5.87 2.78 -11.26
C ILE A 139 -5.57 4.25 -11.48
N PHE A 140 -4.31 4.63 -11.29
CA PHE A 140 -3.84 5.99 -11.45
C PHE A 140 -2.64 6.01 -12.41
N PHE A 141 -2.77 6.77 -13.50
CA PHE A 141 -1.69 6.95 -14.47
C PHE A 141 -0.85 8.16 -14.10
N ASN A 142 0.42 7.91 -13.83
CA ASN A 142 1.39 8.93 -13.42
C ASN A 142 2.29 9.36 -14.57
N LYS A 143 3.03 10.46 -14.40
CA LYS A 143 3.99 11.02 -15.36
C LYS A 143 3.35 11.45 -16.67
N SER A 144 2.13 11.94 -16.62
CA SER A 144 1.41 12.45 -17.80
C SER A 144 2.06 13.68 -18.43
N ASP A 145 2.95 14.34 -17.71
CA ASP A 145 3.79 15.44 -18.17
C ASP A 145 4.84 15.04 -19.24
N LEU A 146 5.14 13.74 -19.35
CA LEU A 146 6.12 13.21 -20.31
C LEU A 146 5.54 12.99 -21.73
N LEU A 147 4.23 13.05 -21.90
CA LEU A 147 3.54 12.72 -23.14
C LEU A 147 2.60 13.85 -23.59
N GLU A 148 2.37 13.92 -24.90
CA GLU A 148 1.37 14.82 -25.44
C GLU A 148 -0.07 14.33 -25.17
N LYS A 149 -1.02 15.26 -25.08
CA LYS A 149 -2.44 14.95 -24.78
C LYS A 149 -3.06 13.92 -25.74
N ILE A 150 -2.64 13.92 -26.99
CA ILE A 150 -3.12 12.97 -28.00
C ILE A 150 -2.62 11.56 -27.69
N GLU A 151 -1.34 11.42 -27.36
CA GLU A 151 -0.73 10.14 -26.99
C GLU A 151 -1.37 9.56 -25.73
N ILE A 152 -1.55 10.38 -24.70
CA ILE A 152 -2.26 10.00 -23.47
C ILE A 152 -3.65 9.44 -23.80
N THR A 153 -4.41 10.16 -24.62
CA THR A 153 -5.78 9.77 -25.00
C THR A 153 -5.79 8.42 -25.73
N ASN A 154 -4.83 8.18 -26.62
CA ASN A 154 -4.73 6.93 -27.37
C ASN A 154 -4.36 5.77 -26.46
N LYS A 155 -3.35 5.92 -25.61
CA LYS A 155 -2.94 4.90 -24.62
C LYS A 155 -4.07 4.53 -23.66
N LEU A 156 -4.82 5.52 -23.18
CA LEU A 156 -5.97 5.27 -22.30
C LEU A 156 -7.14 4.56 -23.02
N LYS A 157 -7.34 4.82 -24.32
CA LYS A 157 -8.33 4.07 -25.11
C LYS A 157 -7.92 2.62 -25.32
N GLU A 158 -6.64 2.36 -25.54
CA GLU A 158 -6.10 1.00 -25.65
C GLU A 158 -6.21 0.24 -24.35
N PHE A 159 -5.90 0.87 -23.24
CA PHE A 159 -6.01 0.26 -21.90
C PHE A 159 -7.44 -0.13 -21.54
N LYS A 160 -8.46 0.56 -22.07
CA LYS A 160 -9.88 0.28 -21.78
C LYS A 160 -10.50 -0.84 -22.64
N LYS A 161 -9.81 -1.31 -23.67
CA LYS A 161 -10.26 -2.44 -24.52
C LYS A 161 -9.95 -3.79 -23.86
#